data_5f01e79016f201fc0a082e06a67bad72
#
_entry.id   5f01e79016f201fc0a082e06a67bad72
#
_cell.length_a   1.000
_cell.length_b   1.000
_cell.length_c   1.000
_cell.angle_alpha   90.00
_cell.angle_beta   90.00
_cell.angle_gamma   90.00
#
_symmetry.space_group_name_H-M   'P 1'
#
loop_
_entity.id
_entity.type
_entity.pdbx_description
1 polymer ?
#
loop_
_entity_poly.entity_id
_entity_poly.type
_entity_poly.pdbx_seq_one_letter_code
_entity_poly.pdbx_strand_id
1 'polypeptide(L)'
;MNVISMKQLLEAGVHFGHQTRRWNPKMSEYIYTERNGIHIIDLQKSVGKVDEAYKAISDIAAEGGTILFVGTKKQAQDAIKTEAERCGMYFVNERWLGGMLTNFKTIQGRINRLKDIERMSQDGTFEVLPKKEVIEIKKEWEKLEKNLGGIKEMKKVPDAIFIVDPKKERICVQEAHTLGIPLIGIADTNCDPEELDYVIPGNDDAIRAVKLIVAKMADAVIEANQGEAADVCEEVVEEVEATEEV
;
A
#
# COMPACT_ATOMS: atom_id res chain seq x y z
N MET A 1 10.94 5.73 -20.56
CA MET A 1 9.83 6.72 -20.53
C MET A 1 9.53 6.97 -19.07
N ASN A 2 9.45 8.22 -18.58
CA ASN A 2 9.20 8.44 -17.16
C ASN A 2 7.73 8.13 -16.86
N VAL A 3 7.47 7.38 -15.80
CA VAL A 3 6.11 7.00 -15.32
C VAL A 3 5.27 8.23 -14.97
N ILE A 4 5.93 9.27 -14.39
CA ILE A 4 5.30 10.54 -14.03
C ILE A 4 6.16 11.69 -14.56
N SER A 5 5.51 12.72 -15.14
CA SER A 5 6.20 13.93 -15.55
C SER A 5 6.44 14.86 -14.35
N MET A 6 7.54 15.62 -14.39
CA MET A 6 7.83 16.65 -13.37
C MET A 6 6.69 17.67 -13.23
N LYS A 7 5.98 17.99 -14.32
CA LYS A 7 4.84 18.90 -14.33
C LYS A 7 3.68 18.37 -13.48
N GLN A 8 3.36 17.08 -13.61
CA GLN A 8 2.32 16.42 -12.80
C GLN A 8 2.66 16.43 -11.30
N LEU A 9 3.94 16.14 -10.96
CA LEU A 9 4.40 16.21 -9.56
C LEU A 9 4.29 17.62 -8.98
N LEU A 10 4.65 18.63 -9.78
CA LEU A 10 4.55 20.03 -9.37
C LEU A 10 3.09 20.47 -9.14
N GLU A 11 2.19 20.15 -10.06
CA GLU A 11 0.76 20.46 -9.97
C GLU A 11 0.06 19.75 -8.82
N ALA A 12 0.49 18.53 -8.49
CA ALA A 12 0.01 17.77 -7.34
C ALA A 12 0.57 18.28 -6.00
N GLY A 13 1.61 19.13 -6.02
CA GLY A 13 2.24 19.68 -4.82
C GLY A 13 3.17 18.70 -4.09
N VAL A 14 3.76 17.75 -4.80
CA VAL A 14 4.70 16.74 -4.25
C VAL A 14 5.98 17.39 -3.71
N HIS A 15 6.36 18.55 -4.24
CA HIS A 15 7.59 19.27 -3.87
C HIS A 15 7.56 19.95 -2.49
N PHE A 16 6.40 20.11 -1.87
CA PHE A 16 6.30 20.68 -0.53
C PHE A 16 6.65 19.64 0.52
N GLY A 17 7.64 19.94 1.34
CA GLY A 17 7.98 19.14 2.51
C GLY A 17 7.45 19.76 3.81
N HIS A 18 7.94 19.26 4.92
CA HIS A 18 7.62 19.76 6.26
C HIS A 18 8.42 21.02 6.62
N GLN A 19 8.03 21.63 7.75
CA GLN A 19 8.76 22.76 8.34
C GLN A 19 10.22 22.40 8.62
N THR A 20 11.15 23.33 8.37
CA THR A 20 12.59 23.14 8.51
C THR A 20 13.02 22.60 9.87
N ARG A 21 12.36 22.97 10.97
CA ARG A 21 12.67 22.47 12.33
C ARG A 21 12.27 21.01 12.58
N ARG A 22 11.51 20.37 11.68
CA ARG A 22 11.02 18.98 11.83
C ARG A 22 11.69 17.99 10.90
N TRP A 23 12.69 18.42 10.16
CA TRP A 23 13.34 17.60 9.15
C TRP A 23 14.25 16.52 9.72
N ASN A 24 14.56 15.52 8.93
CA ASN A 24 15.59 14.53 9.21
C ASN A 24 16.86 14.90 8.39
N PRO A 25 18.04 15.02 9.01
CA PRO A 25 19.28 15.32 8.30
C PRO A 25 19.61 14.35 7.16
N LYS A 26 19.24 13.08 7.26
CA LYS A 26 19.44 12.08 6.21
C LYS A 26 18.65 12.39 4.91
N MET A 27 17.57 13.18 5.01
CA MET A 27 16.81 13.66 3.85
C MET A 27 17.49 14.81 3.09
N SER A 28 18.65 15.30 3.56
CA SER A 28 19.35 16.44 2.94
C SER A 28 19.63 16.25 1.46
N GLU A 29 19.89 15.04 1.02
CA GLU A 29 20.14 14.74 -0.40
C GLU A 29 18.91 14.95 -1.29
N TYR A 30 17.67 14.82 -0.75
CA TYR A 30 16.41 14.97 -1.48
C TYR A 30 15.83 16.38 -1.37
N ILE A 31 16.46 17.27 -0.60
CA ILE A 31 16.01 18.65 -0.40
C ILE A 31 16.72 19.55 -1.41
N TYR A 32 15.94 20.27 -2.22
CA TYR A 32 16.46 21.25 -3.18
C TYR A 32 16.80 22.57 -2.52
N THR A 33 15.89 23.11 -1.68
CA THR A 33 16.05 24.40 -1.02
C THR A 33 15.06 24.53 0.15
N GLU A 34 15.13 25.65 0.86
CA GLU A 34 14.08 26.04 1.80
C GLU A 34 13.42 27.35 1.34
N ARG A 35 12.12 27.48 1.58
CA ARG A 35 11.36 28.69 1.30
C ARG A 35 10.28 28.87 2.36
N ASN A 36 10.23 30.07 2.96
CA ASN A 36 9.26 30.41 4.01
C ASN A 36 9.25 29.44 5.20
N GLY A 37 10.41 28.89 5.58
CA GLY A 37 10.53 27.93 6.69
C GLY A 37 10.00 26.51 6.37
N ILE A 38 9.81 26.19 5.07
CA ILE A 38 9.39 24.88 4.58
C ILE A 38 10.47 24.37 3.61
N HIS A 39 10.84 23.11 3.72
CA HIS A 39 11.72 22.46 2.77
C HIS A 39 11.01 22.18 1.45
N ILE A 40 11.74 22.39 0.35
CA ILE A 40 11.28 22.06 -1.00
C ILE A 40 12.06 20.81 -1.45
N ILE A 41 11.33 19.78 -1.81
CA ILE A 41 11.87 18.49 -2.29
C ILE A 41 12.32 18.64 -3.75
N ASP A 42 13.42 18.01 -4.09
CA ASP A 42 13.97 17.95 -5.45
C ASP A 42 13.15 17.00 -6.33
N LEU A 43 12.30 17.56 -7.18
CA LEU A 43 11.44 16.78 -8.08
C LEU A 43 12.21 15.99 -9.13
N GLN A 44 13.44 16.40 -9.51
CA GLN A 44 14.24 15.62 -10.45
C GLN A 44 14.60 14.27 -9.86
N LYS A 45 15.00 14.26 -8.58
CA LYS A 45 15.26 13.02 -7.84
C LYS A 45 13.99 12.23 -7.60
N SER A 46 12.87 12.91 -7.28
CA SER A 46 11.58 12.24 -7.07
C SER A 46 11.12 11.48 -8.32
N VAL A 47 11.27 12.04 -9.53
CA VAL A 47 10.92 11.36 -10.79
C VAL A 47 11.72 10.05 -10.93
N GLY A 48 13.05 10.11 -10.78
CA GLY A 48 13.87 8.91 -10.88
C GLY A 48 13.54 7.84 -9.84
N LYS A 49 13.27 8.27 -8.60
CA LYS A 49 12.89 7.36 -7.50
C LYS A 49 11.48 6.77 -7.66
N VAL A 50 10.56 7.48 -8.28
CA VAL A 50 9.26 6.93 -8.67
C VAL A 50 9.42 5.85 -9.73
N ASP A 51 10.28 6.06 -10.75
CA ASP A 51 10.54 5.07 -11.79
C ASP A 51 11.19 3.79 -11.22
N GLU A 52 12.14 3.94 -10.27
CA GLU A 52 12.74 2.81 -9.55
C GLU A 52 11.69 2.01 -8.74
N ALA A 53 10.85 2.71 -7.98
CA ALA A 53 9.79 2.09 -7.19
C ALA A 53 8.73 1.41 -8.05
N TYR A 54 8.35 2.05 -9.16
CA TYR A 54 7.42 1.49 -10.14
C TYR A 54 7.92 0.16 -10.69
N LYS A 55 9.19 0.14 -11.11
CA LYS A 55 9.82 -1.08 -11.62
C LYS A 55 9.86 -2.18 -10.55
N ALA A 56 10.26 -1.87 -9.33
CA ALA A 56 10.30 -2.85 -8.24
C ALA A 56 8.92 -3.46 -7.95
N ILE A 57 7.85 -2.64 -7.94
CA ILE A 57 6.48 -3.12 -7.77
C ILE A 57 6.05 -3.99 -8.96
N SER A 58 6.36 -3.58 -10.19
CA SER A 58 6.05 -4.33 -11.40
C SER A 58 6.76 -5.69 -11.41
N ASP A 59 8.04 -5.74 -11.08
CA ASP A 59 8.82 -6.98 -11.02
C ASP A 59 8.23 -7.96 -9.99
N ILE A 60 7.87 -7.48 -8.78
CA ILE A 60 7.25 -8.30 -7.73
C ILE A 60 5.86 -8.79 -8.16
N ALA A 61 5.06 -7.94 -8.79
CA ALA A 61 3.74 -8.31 -9.27
C ALA A 61 3.80 -9.33 -10.41
N ALA A 62 4.76 -9.19 -11.33
CA ALA A 62 5.01 -10.13 -12.43
C ALA A 62 5.45 -11.53 -11.94
N GLU A 63 5.99 -11.64 -10.74
CA GLU A 63 6.28 -12.93 -10.08
C GLU A 63 5.05 -13.49 -9.32
N GLY A 64 3.86 -12.92 -9.49
CA GLY A 64 2.66 -13.29 -8.74
C GLY A 64 2.72 -12.89 -7.26
N GLY A 65 3.59 -11.96 -6.91
CA GLY A 65 3.77 -11.44 -5.55
C GLY A 65 2.59 -10.57 -5.10
N THR A 66 2.34 -10.58 -3.80
CA THR A 66 1.28 -9.78 -3.18
C THR A 66 1.85 -8.52 -2.53
N ILE A 67 1.22 -7.38 -2.79
CA ILE A 67 1.63 -6.08 -2.27
C ILE A 67 0.59 -5.59 -1.26
N LEU A 68 1.07 -5.15 -0.10
CA LEU A 68 0.21 -4.55 0.93
C LEU A 68 0.38 -3.03 0.92
N PHE A 69 -0.70 -2.31 0.62
CA PHE A 69 -0.74 -0.86 0.67
C PHE A 69 -1.06 -0.36 2.06
N VAL A 70 -0.19 0.46 2.66
CA VAL A 70 -0.32 0.95 4.03
C VAL A 70 -0.32 2.47 4.08
N GLY A 71 -1.33 3.05 4.71
CA GLY A 71 -1.40 4.50 4.92
C GLY A 71 -2.57 4.89 5.80
N THR A 72 -2.28 5.12 7.10
CA THR A 72 -3.31 5.49 8.08
C THR A 72 -3.49 7.00 8.24
N LYS A 73 -2.75 7.79 7.48
CA LYS A 73 -2.88 9.25 7.45
C LYS A 73 -4.22 9.63 6.79
N LYS A 74 -4.97 10.55 7.36
CA LYS A 74 -6.28 10.96 6.82
C LYS A 74 -6.23 11.32 5.32
N GLN A 75 -5.12 11.92 4.90
CA GLN A 75 -4.89 12.31 3.51
C GLN A 75 -4.63 11.12 2.57
N ALA A 76 -4.21 9.97 3.13
CA ALA A 76 -3.86 8.77 2.38
C ALA A 76 -4.96 7.70 2.39
N GLN A 77 -5.82 7.68 3.41
CA GLN A 77 -6.79 6.61 3.68
C GLN A 77 -7.63 6.23 2.46
N ASP A 78 -8.25 7.23 1.82
CA ASP A 78 -9.14 7.00 0.67
C ASP A 78 -8.36 6.60 -0.58
N ALA A 79 -7.19 7.21 -0.82
CA ALA A 79 -6.34 6.88 -1.95
C ALA A 79 -5.82 5.45 -1.85
N ILE A 80 -5.31 5.04 -0.68
CA ILE A 80 -4.83 3.69 -0.41
C ILE A 80 -5.92 2.65 -0.64
N LYS A 81 -7.12 2.86 -0.08
CA LYS A 81 -8.23 1.94 -0.25
C LYS A 81 -8.64 1.81 -1.73
N THR A 82 -8.92 2.94 -2.38
CA THR A 82 -9.43 2.97 -3.76
C THR A 82 -8.46 2.32 -4.74
N GLU A 83 -7.17 2.64 -4.63
CA GLU A 83 -6.17 2.16 -5.56
C GLU A 83 -5.78 0.69 -5.30
N ALA A 84 -5.72 0.26 -4.04
CA ALA A 84 -5.51 -1.14 -3.72
C ALA A 84 -6.67 -2.04 -4.20
N GLU A 85 -7.92 -1.60 -3.99
CA GLU A 85 -9.10 -2.29 -4.54
C GLU A 85 -9.08 -2.34 -6.08
N ARG A 86 -8.62 -1.27 -6.75
CA ARG A 86 -8.51 -1.18 -8.21
C ARG A 86 -7.51 -2.19 -8.79
N CYS A 87 -6.39 -2.42 -8.13
CA CYS A 87 -5.37 -3.37 -8.57
C CYS A 87 -5.51 -4.78 -7.96
N GLY A 88 -6.56 -5.03 -7.15
CA GLY A 88 -6.81 -6.33 -6.53
C GLY A 88 -5.84 -6.70 -5.40
N MET A 89 -5.14 -5.72 -4.83
CA MET A 89 -4.18 -5.90 -3.75
C MET A 89 -4.78 -5.56 -2.37
N TYR A 90 -4.06 -5.90 -1.31
CA TYR A 90 -4.49 -5.71 0.07
C TYR A 90 -4.13 -4.32 0.59
N PHE A 91 -4.87 -3.85 1.61
CA PHE A 91 -4.59 -2.54 2.20
C PHE A 91 -4.87 -2.46 3.70
N VAL A 92 -4.18 -1.52 4.35
CA VAL A 92 -4.43 -1.07 5.73
C VAL A 92 -4.49 0.46 5.73
N ASN A 93 -5.69 1.01 5.88
CA ASN A 93 -5.91 2.47 5.79
C ASN A 93 -6.38 3.12 7.10
N GLU A 94 -6.78 2.36 8.13
CA GLU A 94 -7.31 2.95 9.36
C GLU A 94 -6.28 2.94 10.49
N ARG A 95 -5.82 1.78 10.90
CA ARG A 95 -4.83 1.63 11.96
C ARG A 95 -4.02 0.37 11.79
N TRP A 96 -2.70 0.49 11.85
CA TRP A 96 -1.82 -0.65 11.96
C TRP A 96 -1.95 -1.27 13.36
N LEU A 97 -2.27 -2.55 13.42
CA LEU A 97 -2.30 -3.30 14.67
C LEU A 97 -0.94 -3.98 14.87
N GLY A 98 -0.29 -3.72 15.99
CA GLY A 98 1.00 -4.37 16.30
C GLY A 98 0.88 -5.88 16.22
N GLY A 99 1.86 -6.53 15.57
CA GLY A 99 1.85 -7.95 15.28
C GLY A 99 1.07 -8.36 14.03
N MET A 100 0.71 -7.41 13.16
CA MET A 100 -0.07 -7.69 11.96
C MET A 100 0.67 -8.61 10.99
N LEU A 101 1.99 -8.52 10.94
CA LEU A 101 2.86 -9.40 10.15
C LEU A 101 3.58 -10.42 11.03
N THR A 102 4.23 -9.98 12.10
CA THR A 102 5.02 -10.84 12.99
C THR A 102 4.18 -11.84 13.78
N ASN A 103 2.90 -11.56 14.01
CA ASN A 103 1.94 -12.47 14.65
C ASN A 103 0.72 -12.73 13.74
N PHE A 104 0.99 -12.97 12.47
CA PHE A 104 -0.03 -13.13 11.43
C PHE A 104 -1.05 -14.24 11.75
N LYS A 105 -0.62 -15.33 12.38
CA LYS A 105 -1.52 -16.42 12.81
C LYS A 105 -2.64 -15.92 13.75
N THR A 106 -2.33 -15.02 14.68
CA THR A 106 -3.33 -14.42 15.58
C THR A 106 -4.26 -13.47 14.81
N ILE A 107 -3.72 -12.72 13.86
CA ILE A 107 -4.53 -11.84 12.98
C ILE A 107 -5.47 -12.66 12.11
N GLN A 108 -5.02 -13.79 11.54
CA GLN A 108 -5.89 -14.72 10.82
C GLN A 108 -7.05 -15.25 11.69
N GLY A 109 -6.79 -15.54 12.97
CA GLY A 109 -7.85 -15.89 13.91
C GLY A 109 -8.90 -14.78 14.08
N ARG A 110 -8.50 -13.51 14.05
CA ARG A 110 -9.42 -12.37 14.07
C ARG A 110 -10.16 -12.18 12.74
N ILE A 111 -9.50 -12.41 11.62
CA ILE A 111 -10.12 -12.41 10.29
C ILE A 111 -11.17 -13.53 10.19
N ASN A 112 -10.87 -14.73 10.69
CA ASN A 112 -11.84 -15.82 10.73
C ASN A 112 -13.06 -15.45 11.60
N ARG A 113 -12.84 -14.80 12.74
CA ARG A 113 -13.94 -14.28 13.57
C ARG A 113 -14.79 -13.26 12.81
N LEU A 114 -14.19 -12.38 12.02
CA LEU A 114 -14.89 -11.43 11.15
C LEU A 114 -15.78 -12.18 10.14
N LYS A 115 -15.21 -13.17 9.44
CA LYS A 115 -15.96 -14.02 8.49
C LYS A 115 -17.09 -14.81 9.15
N ASP A 116 -16.90 -15.29 10.39
CA ASP A 116 -17.94 -15.97 11.15
C ASP A 116 -19.10 -15.05 11.49
N ILE A 117 -18.82 -13.81 11.91
CA ILE A 117 -19.87 -12.82 12.22
C ILE A 117 -20.67 -12.46 10.96
N GLU A 118 -20.00 -12.31 9.81
CA GLU A 118 -20.68 -12.08 8.52
C GLU A 118 -21.61 -13.25 8.15
N ARG A 119 -21.14 -14.49 8.32
CA ARG A 119 -21.96 -15.67 8.09
C ARG A 119 -23.19 -15.69 9.01
N MET A 120 -22.98 -15.41 10.31
CA MET A 120 -24.09 -15.30 11.29
C MET A 120 -25.13 -14.23 10.90
N SER A 121 -24.68 -13.15 10.25
CA SER A 121 -25.57 -12.10 9.74
C SER A 121 -26.42 -12.58 8.54
N GLN A 122 -25.89 -13.49 7.72
CA GLN A 122 -26.56 -14.02 6.53
C GLN A 122 -27.49 -15.19 6.87
N ASP A 123 -27.10 -16.03 7.83
CA ASP A 123 -27.81 -17.25 8.23
C ASP A 123 -29.05 -17.00 9.16
N GLY A 124 -29.38 -15.72 9.42
CA GLY A 124 -30.49 -15.38 10.31
C GLY A 124 -30.25 -15.62 11.81
N THR A 125 -29.01 -15.98 12.20
CA THR A 125 -28.62 -16.23 13.61
C THR A 125 -28.91 -15.03 14.51
N PHE A 126 -28.84 -13.80 13.98
CA PHE A 126 -29.15 -12.57 14.73
C PHE A 126 -30.60 -12.43 15.15
N GLU A 127 -31.51 -13.17 14.51
CA GLU A 127 -32.94 -13.16 14.89
C GLU A 127 -33.23 -14.03 16.12
N VAL A 128 -32.40 -15.03 16.37
CA VAL A 128 -32.54 -15.97 17.50
C VAL A 128 -31.81 -15.45 18.75
N LEU A 129 -30.82 -14.60 18.61
CA LEU A 129 -30.01 -14.08 19.72
C LEU A 129 -30.69 -12.93 20.46
N PRO A 130 -30.42 -12.77 21.77
CA PRO A 130 -30.90 -11.62 22.55
C PRO A 130 -30.39 -10.30 21.93
N LYS A 131 -31.27 -9.28 21.89
CA LYS A 131 -30.94 -7.96 21.29
C LYS A 131 -29.63 -7.35 21.82
N LYS A 132 -29.31 -7.56 23.10
CA LYS A 132 -28.08 -7.03 23.71
C LYS A 132 -26.83 -7.67 23.08
N GLU A 133 -26.83 -8.99 22.92
CA GLU A 133 -25.71 -9.72 22.29
C GLU A 133 -25.52 -9.33 20.82
N VAL A 134 -26.63 -9.19 20.08
CA VAL A 134 -26.56 -8.73 18.68
C VAL A 134 -25.89 -7.35 18.57
N ILE A 135 -26.18 -6.43 19.49
CA ILE A 135 -25.57 -5.10 19.51
C ILE A 135 -24.05 -5.19 19.78
N GLU A 136 -23.64 -6.07 20.70
CA GLU A 136 -22.22 -6.27 21.02
C GLU A 136 -21.46 -6.90 19.84
N ILE A 137 -22.04 -7.92 19.19
CA ILE A 137 -21.47 -8.56 17.99
C ILE A 137 -21.37 -7.58 16.83
N LYS A 138 -22.38 -6.74 16.59
CA LYS A 138 -22.32 -5.71 15.55
C LYS A 138 -21.21 -4.68 15.78
N LYS A 139 -21.01 -4.26 17.04
CA LYS A 139 -19.88 -3.37 17.39
C LYS A 139 -18.53 -4.04 17.19
N GLU A 140 -18.43 -5.34 17.53
CA GLU A 140 -17.23 -6.12 17.25
C GLU A 140 -16.98 -6.20 15.75
N TRP A 141 -17.99 -6.51 14.96
CA TRP A 141 -17.93 -6.57 13.51
C TRP A 141 -17.44 -5.25 12.87
N GLU A 142 -18.09 -4.14 13.21
CA GLU A 142 -17.69 -2.82 12.70
C GLU A 142 -16.20 -2.51 13.00
N LYS A 143 -15.75 -2.85 14.21
CA LYS A 143 -14.35 -2.65 14.60
C LYS A 143 -13.38 -3.55 13.84
N LEU A 144 -13.74 -4.81 13.64
CA LEU A 144 -12.92 -5.76 12.88
C LEU A 144 -12.89 -5.40 11.40
N GLU A 145 -14.04 -5.11 10.80
CA GLU A 145 -14.14 -4.71 9.39
C GLU A 145 -13.33 -3.44 9.11
N LYS A 146 -13.44 -2.44 9.98
CA LYS A 146 -12.72 -1.19 9.87
C LYS A 146 -11.20 -1.38 9.84
N ASN A 147 -10.65 -2.28 10.67
CA ASN A 147 -9.19 -2.44 10.81
C ASN A 147 -8.61 -3.57 9.97
N LEU A 148 -9.39 -4.60 9.65
CA LEU A 148 -8.92 -5.82 9.00
C LEU A 148 -9.61 -6.10 7.65
N GLY A 149 -10.61 -5.32 7.28
CA GLY A 149 -11.37 -5.52 6.04
C GLY A 149 -10.48 -5.57 4.79
N GLY A 150 -9.49 -4.69 4.70
CA GLY A 150 -8.58 -4.64 3.56
C GLY A 150 -7.58 -5.81 3.45
N ILE A 151 -7.43 -6.62 4.50
CA ILE A 151 -6.56 -7.82 4.52
C ILE A 151 -7.35 -9.12 4.72
N LYS A 152 -8.67 -9.07 4.59
CA LYS A 152 -9.57 -10.18 4.88
C LYS A 152 -9.28 -11.43 4.04
N GLU A 153 -8.90 -11.25 2.78
CA GLU A 153 -8.60 -12.36 1.87
C GLU A 153 -7.10 -12.72 1.82
N MET A 154 -6.26 -12.02 2.59
CA MET A 154 -4.82 -12.27 2.63
C MET A 154 -4.52 -13.59 3.33
N LYS A 155 -3.99 -14.57 2.60
CA LYS A 155 -3.71 -15.94 3.09
C LYS A 155 -2.27 -16.09 3.62
N LYS A 156 -1.33 -15.32 3.10
CA LYS A 156 0.10 -15.31 3.47
C LYS A 156 0.55 -13.89 3.78
N VAL A 157 1.70 -13.75 4.40
CA VAL A 157 2.38 -12.47 4.61
C VAL A 157 2.69 -11.87 3.23
N PRO A 158 2.56 -10.57 3.00
CA PRO A 158 2.80 -9.94 1.70
C PRO A 158 4.27 -10.02 1.28
N ASP A 159 4.51 -10.04 -0.02
CA ASP A 159 5.85 -10.13 -0.60
C ASP A 159 6.53 -8.75 -0.67
N ALA A 160 5.74 -7.65 -0.65
CA ALA A 160 6.22 -6.28 -0.50
C ALA A 160 5.18 -5.39 0.19
N ILE A 161 5.62 -4.27 0.73
CA ILE A 161 4.76 -3.27 1.37
C ILE A 161 5.00 -1.91 0.72
N PHE A 162 3.93 -1.27 0.28
CA PHE A 162 3.93 0.14 -0.10
C PHE A 162 3.39 0.98 1.06
N ILE A 163 4.17 1.95 1.54
CA ILE A 163 3.86 2.72 2.75
C ILE A 163 3.80 4.22 2.48
N VAL A 164 2.86 4.90 3.13
CA VAL A 164 2.77 6.37 3.15
C VAL A 164 3.09 6.86 4.55
N ASP A 165 4.09 7.71 4.71
CA ASP A 165 4.60 8.23 5.98
C ASP A 165 5.19 7.12 6.89
N PRO A 166 6.42 6.63 6.61
CA PRO A 166 7.06 5.58 7.40
C PRO A 166 7.25 5.98 8.88
N LYS A 167 7.38 7.27 9.16
CA LYS A 167 7.52 7.77 10.54
C LYS A 167 6.26 7.52 11.37
N LYS A 168 5.09 7.67 10.77
CA LYS A 168 3.81 7.38 11.43
C LYS A 168 3.57 5.88 11.56
N GLU A 169 3.92 5.13 10.53
CA GLU A 169 3.74 3.67 10.45
C GLU A 169 4.95 2.90 10.96
N ARG A 170 5.68 3.45 11.96
CA ARG A 170 6.94 2.88 12.47
C ARG A 170 6.84 1.42 12.88
N ILE A 171 5.68 0.98 13.43
CA ILE A 171 5.49 -0.41 13.84
C ILE A 171 5.46 -1.31 12.59
N CYS A 172 4.79 -0.89 11.51
CA CYS A 172 4.78 -1.60 10.23
C CYS A 172 6.21 -1.75 9.69
N VAL A 173 6.99 -0.67 9.66
CA VAL A 173 8.39 -0.67 9.20
C VAL A 173 9.24 -1.66 10.01
N GLN A 174 9.14 -1.65 11.34
CA GLN A 174 9.89 -2.57 12.21
C GLN A 174 9.50 -4.03 12.00
N GLU A 175 8.22 -4.32 11.80
CA GLU A 175 7.75 -5.68 11.52
C GLU A 175 8.21 -6.16 10.14
N ALA A 176 8.17 -5.30 9.12
CA ALA A 176 8.65 -5.60 7.79
C ALA A 176 10.15 -5.93 7.78
N HIS A 177 10.98 -5.09 8.42
CA HIS A 177 12.41 -5.34 8.57
C HIS A 177 12.70 -6.67 9.30
N THR A 178 11.92 -6.98 10.35
CA THR A 178 12.08 -8.24 11.10
C THR A 178 11.84 -9.46 10.23
N LEU A 179 10.94 -9.36 9.26
CA LEU A 179 10.58 -10.44 8.33
C LEU A 179 11.35 -10.37 7.00
N GLY A 180 12.15 -9.34 6.78
CA GLY A 180 12.89 -9.14 5.53
C GLY A 180 11.99 -8.82 4.33
N ILE A 181 10.84 -8.17 4.57
CA ILE A 181 9.90 -7.77 3.51
C ILE A 181 10.33 -6.42 2.95
N PRO A 182 10.53 -6.27 1.63
CA PRO A 182 10.91 -5.02 1.01
C PRO A 182 9.87 -3.93 1.23
N LEU A 183 10.37 -2.75 1.59
CA LEU A 183 9.59 -1.54 1.87
C LEU A 183 9.76 -0.52 0.76
N ILE A 184 8.66 -0.14 0.14
CA ILE A 184 8.57 0.90 -0.88
C ILE A 184 7.70 2.00 -0.31
N GLY A 185 8.07 3.27 -0.42
CA GLY A 185 7.16 4.24 0.17
C GLY A 185 7.46 5.71 -0.07
N ILE A 186 6.46 6.53 0.24
CA ILE A 186 6.56 7.99 0.19
C ILE A 186 7.19 8.47 1.49
N ALA A 187 8.34 9.12 1.38
CA ALA A 187 9.06 9.74 2.48
C ALA A 187 9.10 11.26 2.32
N ASP A 188 8.53 11.97 3.28
CA ASP A 188 8.65 13.41 3.39
C ASP A 188 9.95 13.78 4.12
N THR A 189 10.30 15.04 4.19
CA THR A 189 11.52 15.59 4.77
C THR A 189 11.73 15.28 6.27
N ASN A 190 10.71 14.80 6.97
CA ASN A 190 10.75 14.41 8.39
C ASN A 190 10.99 12.91 8.64
N CYS A 191 11.10 12.11 7.57
CA CYS A 191 11.29 10.66 7.61
C CYS A 191 12.77 10.26 7.55
N ASP A 192 13.08 9.01 7.89
CA ASP A 192 14.39 8.40 7.65
C ASP A 192 14.35 7.63 6.32
N PRO A 193 15.08 8.05 5.28
CA PRO A 193 15.07 7.34 4.00
C PRO A 193 15.71 5.95 4.06
N GLU A 194 16.60 5.70 5.01
CA GLU A 194 17.28 4.39 5.16
C GLU A 194 16.34 3.30 5.70
N GLU A 195 15.17 3.67 6.22
CA GLU A 195 14.14 2.72 6.64
C GLU A 195 13.37 2.09 5.45
N LEU A 196 13.56 2.61 4.23
CA LEU A 196 12.90 2.13 3.01
C LEU A 196 13.90 1.60 2.01
N ASP A 197 13.60 0.47 1.37
CA ASP A 197 14.41 -0.08 0.28
C ASP A 197 14.26 0.76 -0.99
N TYR A 198 13.04 1.23 -1.26
CA TYR A 198 12.72 2.12 -2.39
C TYR A 198 12.03 3.38 -1.89
N VAL A 199 12.81 4.44 -1.78
CA VAL A 199 12.35 5.75 -1.27
C VAL A 199 11.75 6.57 -2.39
N ILE A 200 10.56 7.09 -2.21
CA ILE A 200 9.93 8.10 -3.07
C ILE A 200 9.90 9.42 -2.29
N PRO A 201 10.83 10.35 -2.53
CA PRO A 201 10.80 11.65 -1.87
C PRO A 201 9.58 12.45 -2.32
N GLY A 202 8.70 12.80 -1.40
CA GLY A 202 7.47 13.50 -1.74
C GLY A 202 6.62 13.88 -0.53
N ASN A 203 5.67 14.78 -0.77
CA ASN A 203 4.72 15.26 0.22
C ASN A 203 3.69 14.18 0.58
N ASP A 204 3.64 13.82 1.83
CA ASP A 204 2.69 12.85 2.38
C ASP A 204 1.44 13.49 3.02
N ASP A 205 1.38 14.84 3.08
CA ASP A 205 0.26 15.61 3.63
C ASP A 205 -0.73 16.09 2.55
N ALA A 206 -0.32 16.16 1.29
CA ALA A 206 -1.15 16.61 0.20
C ALA A 206 -1.93 15.44 -0.43
N ILE A 207 -3.27 15.44 -0.31
CA ILE A 207 -4.15 14.40 -0.86
C ILE A 207 -3.85 14.13 -2.35
N ARG A 208 -3.64 15.20 -3.15
CA ARG A 208 -3.35 15.07 -4.58
C ARG A 208 -2.01 14.41 -4.86
N ALA A 209 -0.98 14.72 -4.04
CA ALA A 209 0.35 14.14 -4.17
C ALA A 209 0.33 12.65 -3.85
N VAL A 210 -0.26 12.27 -2.72
CA VAL A 210 -0.41 10.88 -2.31
C VAL A 210 -1.22 10.10 -3.35
N LYS A 211 -2.38 10.61 -3.77
CA LYS A 211 -3.22 9.95 -4.77
C LYS A 211 -2.48 9.73 -6.09
N LEU A 212 -1.72 10.70 -6.58
CA LEU A 212 -0.97 10.59 -7.83
C LEU A 212 0.06 9.46 -7.76
N ILE A 213 0.85 9.39 -6.67
CA ILE A 213 1.89 8.38 -6.52
C ILE A 213 1.28 6.99 -6.29
N VAL A 214 0.30 6.88 -5.39
CA VAL A 214 -0.38 5.60 -5.11
C VAL A 214 -1.05 5.03 -6.36
N ALA A 215 -1.72 5.89 -7.16
CA ALA A 215 -2.34 5.48 -8.42
C ALA A 215 -1.31 4.90 -9.40
N LYS A 216 -0.09 5.50 -9.47
CA LYS A 216 0.97 4.97 -10.32
C LYS A 216 1.51 3.64 -9.84
N MET A 217 1.64 3.45 -8.53
CA MET A 217 2.06 2.16 -7.97
C MET A 217 1.00 1.06 -8.24
N ALA A 218 -0.28 1.41 -8.19
CA ALA A 218 -1.37 0.51 -8.58
C ALA A 218 -1.38 0.21 -10.10
N ASP A 219 -1.04 1.22 -10.94
CA ASP A 219 -0.87 1.02 -12.39
C ASP A 219 0.23 -0.02 -12.67
N ALA A 220 1.36 0.02 -11.94
CA ALA A 220 2.45 -0.95 -12.07
C ALA A 220 1.99 -2.39 -11.84
N VAL A 221 1.14 -2.60 -10.83
CA VAL A 221 0.57 -3.92 -10.54
C VAL A 221 -0.37 -4.38 -11.65
N ILE A 222 -1.21 -3.47 -12.15
CA ILE A 222 -2.18 -3.80 -13.20
C ILE A 222 -1.47 -4.14 -14.52
N GLU A 223 -0.46 -3.37 -14.89
CA GLU A 223 0.33 -3.62 -16.11
C GLU A 223 1.08 -4.95 -16.05
N ALA A 224 1.67 -5.29 -14.90
CA ALA A 224 2.34 -6.57 -14.68
C ALA A 224 1.35 -7.75 -14.83
N ASN A 225 0.20 -7.67 -14.17
CA ASN A 225 -0.82 -8.73 -14.24
C ASN A 225 -1.45 -8.88 -15.65
N GLN A 226 -1.53 -7.79 -16.43
CA GLN A 226 -2.01 -7.85 -17.82
C GLN A 226 -0.96 -8.47 -18.76
N GLY A 227 0.33 -8.25 -18.50
CA GLY A 227 1.43 -8.91 -19.22
C GLY A 227 1.37 -10.43 -19.04
N GLU A 228 1.25 -10.91 -17.80
CA GLU A 228 1.10 -12.35 -17.52
C GLU A 228 -0.12 -12.97 -18.22
N ALA A 229 -1.26 -12.26 -18.23
CA ALA A 229 -2.45 -12.75 -18.91
C ALA A 229 -2.28 -12.86 -20.44
N ALA A 230 -1.47 -11.99 -21.03
CA ALA A 230 -1.14 -12.04 -22.46
C ALA A 230 -0.18 -13.20 -22.77
N ASP A 231 0.88 -13.36 -21.97
CA ASP A 231 1.87 -14.43 -22.14
C ASP A 231 1.24 -15.82 -21.96
N VAL A 232 0.39 -16.02 -20.97
CA VAL A 232 -0.35 -17.27 -20.77
C VAL A 232 -1.31 -17.57 -21.94
N CYS A 233 -1.93 -16.55 -22.55
CA CYS A 233 -2.75 -16.73 -23.73
C CYS A 233 -1.93 -17.13 -24.97
N GLU A 234 -0.73 -16.57 -25.14
CA GLU A 234 0.17 -16.94 -26.24
C GLU A 234 0.69 -18.37 -26.08
N GLU A 235 1.13 -18.79 -24.88
CA GLU A 235 1.57 -20.16 -24.61
C GLU A 235 0.45 -21.20 -24.86
N VAL A 236 -0.79 -20.91 -24.46
CA VAL A 236 -1.94 -21.79 -24.70
C VAL A 236 -2.27 -21.90 -26.18
N VAL A 237 -2.12 -20.84 -26.96
CA VAL A 237 -2.35 -20.84 -28.40
C VAL A 237 -1.27 -21.67 -29.12
N GLU A 238 0.02 -21.52 -28.73
CA GLU A 238 1.11 -22.33 -29.31
C GLU A 238 0.97 -23.82 -28.97
N GLU A 239 0.54 -24.19 -27.74
CA GLU A 239 0.28 -25.58 -27.38
C GLU A 239 -0.90 -26.19 -28.16
N VAL A 240 -1.93 -25.41 -28.43
CA VAL A 240 -3.10 -25.88 -29.22
C VAL A 240 -2.73 -26.06 -30.69
N GLU A 241 -1.98 -25.12 -31.28
CA GLU A 241 -1.51 -25.23 -32.66
C GLU A 241 -0.53 -26.42 -32.84
N ALA A 242 0.35 -26.67 -31.89
CA ALA A 242 1.29 -27.78 -31.88
C ALA A 242 0.59 -29.16 -31.75
N THR A 243 -0.62 -29.21 -31.18
CA THR A 243 -1.40 -30.45 -31.03
C THR A 243 -2.32 -30.72 -32.24
N GLU A 244 -2.60 -29.75 -33.09
CA GLU A 244 -3.39 -29.93 -34.31
C GLU A 244 -2.54 -30.31 -35.56
N GLU A 245 -1.19 -30.21 -35.47
CA GLU A 245 -0.27 -30.60 -36.55
C GLU A 245 0.24 -32.08 -36.46
N VAL A 246 -0.23 -32.89 -35.54
CA VAL A 246 0.10 -34.31 -35.38
C VAL A 246 -1.10 -35.19 -35.74
#